data_e52bf174b0a566e461cac420c083281c
#
_entry.id   e52bf174b0a566e461cac420c083281c
#
_cell.length_a   1.000
_cell.length_b   1.000
_cell.length_c   1.000
_cell.angle_alpha   90.00
_cell.angle_beta   90.00
_cell.angle_gamma   90.00
#
_symmetry.space_group_name_H-M   'P 1'
#
loop_
_entity.id
_entity.type
_entity.pdbx_description
1 polymer ?
#
loop_
_entity_poly.entity_id
_entity_poly.type
_entity_poly.pdbx_seq_one_letter_code
_entity_poly.pdbx_strand_id
1 'polypeptide(L)'
;NLELEIATLHSQIRSIEAPESMVQSLRSEIAMLREQLSRATAENERNGTTVPLGPRHQHHRSMASDVPAADVLEFHEDVLDERRGADVPPEEIIDLLEDEAQLDEDVLHGLIEYLKIPLPSLQNPPGPKEVLFPSHLISLVTNEMWKYGLVHESERFLANVMQTIQQHVMDFHGDDAIIPGIFWLSNVHEILSFVCIAESDMLQGVGPGLDGSARDFEWGDYERLVTIVKHDLDSLEYNIYHTWMQQSKKLLNKMVVPALVESQSLPGFITNDSGGRLLNRLLAGNHAPTYTMDDILALLNKTWKCLKSYYVEPSVTQQVITELLKMIGVTSFNDLLMRRNFCSWKRAMQIQYNITRLEEWCKSHDMPEGSLQLEHLLQATKLLQLKKATMSDIDIIYDVCWMLTPTQIQKLISHYHVADYENPISPEILKAVASRVVPNDRNDHLLLPPEVDEAGPYELPAPREVTGIET
;
A
#
# COMPACT_ATOMS: atom_id res chain seq x y z
N ASN A 1 -28.49 -38.00 20.62
CA ASN A 1 -27.96 -36.65 20.36
C ASN A 1 -26.45 -36.56 20.50
N LEU A 2 -25.80 -37.17 21.52
CA LEU A 2 -24.36 -37.18 21.71
C LEU A 2 -23.60 -37.93 20.61
N GLU A 3 -24.10 -39.03 20.10
CA GLU A 3 -23.48 -39.78 19.01
C GLU A 3 -23.47 -39.01 17.69
N LEU A 4 -24.50 -38.22 17.42
CA LEU A 4 -24.59 -37.36 16.25
C LEU A 4 -23.58 -36.19 16.35
N GLU A 5 -23.42 -35.66 17.55
CA GLU A 5 -22.49 -34.57 17.86
C GLU A 5 -21.02 -35.01 17.75
N ILE A 6 -20.72 -36.22 18.23
CA ILE A 6 -19.43 -36.88 18.08
C ILE A 6 -19.12 -37.15 16.60
N ALA A 7 -20.10 -37.64 15.82
CA ALA A 7 -19.90 -37.84 14.38
C ALA A 7 -19.64 -36.53 13.62
N THR A 8 -20.32 -35.46 14.02
CA THR A 8 -20.09 -34.11 13.42
C THR A 8 -18.72 -33.56 13.75
N LEU A 9 -18.28 -33.69 15.00
CA LEU A 9 -16.93 -33.30 15.45
C LEU A 9 -15.83 -34.12 14.76
N HIS A 10 -16.01 -35.41 14.58
CA HIS A 10 -15.08 -36.25 13.82
C HIS A 10 -15.01 -35.88 12.33
N SER A 11 -16.14 -35.41 11.74
CA SER A 11 -16.15 -34.89 10.37
C SER A 11 -15.39 -33.57 10.27
N GLN A 12 -15.53 -32.69 11.25
CA GLN A 12 -14.80 -31.41 11.33
C GLN A 12 -13.30 -31.63 11.52
N ILE A 13 -12.91 -32.57 12.39
CA ILE A 13 -11.51 -32.93 12.61
C ILE A 13 -10.88 -33.46 11.31
N ARG A 14 -11.56 -34.34 10.56
CA ARG A 14 -11.05 -34.81 9.26
C ARG A 14 -10.91 -33.70 8.21
N SER A 15 -11.77 -32.70 8.25
CA SER A 15 -11.65 -31.53 7.36
C SER A 15 -10.48 -30.61 7.72
N ILE A 16 -9.99 -30.67 8.98
CA ILE A 16 -8.83 -29.93 9.47
C ILE A 16 -7.51 -30.69 9.17
N GLU A 17 -7.53 -32.02 9.21
CA GLU A 17 -6.36 -32.87 8.91
C GLU A 17 -5.90 -32.79 7.43
N ALA A 18 -6.85 -32.56 6.50
CA ALA A 18 -6.53 -32.40 5.08
C ALA A 18 -5.66 -31.16 4.75
N PRO A 19 -5.91 -29.97 5.34
CA PRO A 19 -5.00 -28.82 5.19
C PRO A 19 -3.61 -29.05 5.80
N GLU A 20 -3.52 -29.81 6.89
CA GLU A 20 -2.26 -30.05 7.59
C GLU A 20 -1.33 -31.01 6.79
N SER A 21 -1.89 -31.99 6.12
CA SER A 21 -1.14 -32.87 5.20
C SER A 21 -0.64 -32.08 3.97
N MET A 22 -1.42 -31.12 3.48
CA MET A 22 -1.04 -30.24 2.38
C MET A 22 0.07 -29.26 2.79
N VAL A 23 -0.01 -28.72 4.00
CA VAL A 23 1.05 -27.88 4.59
C VAL A 23 2.35 -28.66 4.76
N GLN A 24 2.27 -29.92 5.20
CA GLN A 24 3.43 -30.81 5.32
C GLN A 24 4.05 -31.16 3.96
N SER A 25 3.21 -31.39 2.93
CA SER A 25 3.67 -31.61 1.55
C SER A 25 4.39 -30.37 0.99
N LEU A 26 3.81 -29.18 1.17
CA LEU A 26 4.42 -27.91 0.73
C LEU A 26 5.74 -27.62 1.50
N ARG A 27 5.81 -27.93 2.78
CA ARG A 27 7.06 -27.79 3.55
C ARG A 27 8.16 -28.70 3.03
N SER A 28 7.82 -29.94 2.62
CA SER A 28 8.77 -30.87 2.01
C SER A 28 9.25 -30.38 0.65
N GLU A 29 8.37 -29.81 -0.15
CA GLU A 29 8.71 -29.24 -1.45
C GLU A 29 9.60 -28.00 -1.32
N ILE A 30 9.31 -27.11 -0.38
CA ILE A 30 10.17 -25.96 -0.04
C ILE A 30 11.55 -26.41 0.42
N ALA A 31 11.65 -27.48 1.23
CA ALA A 31 12.94 -28.02 1.66
C ALA A 31 13.76 -28.57 0.49
N MET A 32 13.12 -29.29 -0.44
CA MET A 32 13.77 -29.78 -1.66
C MET A 32 14.25 -28.63 -2.57
N LEU A 33 13.44 -27.61 -2.77
CA LEU A 33 13.81 -26.45 -3.59
C LEU A 33 14.97 -25.67 -2.97
N ARG A 34 15.01 -25.53 -1.64
CA ARG A 34 16.14 -24.90 -0.93
C ARG A 34 17.43 -25.69 -1.08
N GLU A 35 17.36 -27.02 -1.05
CA GLU A 35 18.52 -27.89 -1.27
C GLU A 35 19.02 -27.79 -2.72
N GLN A 36 18.12 -27.75 -3.69
CA GLN A 36 18.48 -27.54 -5.11
C GLN A 36 19.13 -26.18 -5.34
N LEU A 37 18.59 -25.10 -4.71
CA LEU A 37 19.19 -23.77 -4.79
C LEU A 37 20.58 -23.73 -4.16
N SER A 38 20.76 -24.38 -3.01
CA SER A 38 22.07 -24.49 -2.34
C SER A 38 23.10 -25.24 -3.18
N ARG A 39 22.70 -26.30 -3.89
CA ARG A 39 23.57 -27.02 -4.83
C ARG A 39 23.94 -26.16 -6.03
N ALA A 40 22.97 -25.45 -6.61
CA ALA A 40 23.21 -24.57 -7.76
C ALA A 40 24.13 -23.38 -7.40
N THR A 41 24.01 -22.82 -6.21
CA THR A 41 24.92 -21.77 -5.70
C THR A 41 26.34 -22.30 -5.48
N ALA A 42 26.47 -23.49 -4.90
CA ALA A 42 27.76 -24.13 -4.70
C ALA A 42 28.47 -24.55 -6.01
N GLU A 43 27.70 -24.93 -7.03
CA GLU A 43 28.22 -25.19 -8.38
C GLU A 43 28.65 -23.90 -9.09
N ASN A 44 27.93 -22.80 -8.91
CA ASN A 44 28.28 -21.51 -9.47
C ASN A 44 29.53 -20.89 -8.83
N GLU A 45 29.74 -21.12 -7.53
CA GLU A 45 30.98 -20.75 -6.82
C GLU A 45 32.18 -21.57 -7.27
N ARG A 46 31.99 -22.86 -7.59
CA ARG A 46 33.05 -23.74 -8.14
C ARG A 46 33.44 -23.40 -9.57
N ASN A 47 32.52 -22.89 -10.37
CA ASN A 47 32.75 -22.51 -11.75
C ASN A 47 33.29 -21.07 -11.92
N GLY A 48 33.33 -20.27 -10.82
CA GLY A 48 33.82 -18.89 -10.80
C GLY A 48 35.33 -18.71 -10.57
N THR A 49 36.09 -19.78 -10.40
CA THR A 49 37.51 -19.67 -10.05
C THR A 49 38.38 -20.29 -11.15
N THR A 50 38.57 -19.60 -12.29
CA THR A 50 39.80 -19.67 -13.08
C THR A 50 39.77 -18.62 -14.20
N VAL A 51 40.45 -17.49 -13.96
CA VAL A 51 41.05 -16.70 -15.01
C VAL A 51 42.50 -16.33 -14.55
N PRO A 52 43.51 -16.73 -15.30
CA PRO A 52 44.90 -16.53 -14.91
C PRO A 52 45.39 -15.10 -15.21
N LEU A 53 46.11 -14.59 -14.23
CA LEU A 53 46.96 -13.39 -14.39
C LEU A 53 48.12 -13.69 -15.38
N GLY A 54 48.30 -12.88 -16.41
CA GLY A 54 49.46 -12.83 -17.30
C GLY A 54 49.85 -11.37 -17.59
N PRO A 55 51.10 -11.04 -17.97
CA PRO A 55 51.89 -10.02 -17.29
C PRO A 55 51.95 -8.66 -17.97
N ARG A 56 52.43 -7.70 -17.16
CA ARG A 56 52.84 -6.32 -17.49
C ARG A 56 53.64 -6.21 -18.78
N HIS A 57 53.30 -5.19 -19.60
CA HIS A 57 54.32 -4.42 -20.36
C HIS A 57 54.05 -2.94 -20.25
N GLN A 58 55.13 -2.24 -19.78
CA GLN A 58 55.31 -0.81 -19.84
C GLN A 58 55.58 -0.39 -21.29
N HIS A 59 55.13 0.76 -21.72
CA HIS A 59 55.93 1.81 -22.37
C HIS A 59 55.11 3.04 -22.78
N HIS A 60 55.45 4.15 -22.17
CA HIS A 60 55.91 5.43 -22.74
C HIS A 60 55.02 6.35 -23.59
N ARG A 61 54.94 7.55 -23.02
CA ARG A 61 55.17 8.91 -23.61
C ARG A 61 54.04 9.60 -24.36
N SER A 62 53.53 10.63 -23.67
CA SER A 62 53.69 12.06 -24.02
C SER A 62 52.89 12.60 -25.19
N MET A 63 52.00 13.49 -24.90
CA MET A 63 51.99 14.88 -25.37
C MET A 63 50.87 15.68 -24.70
N ALA A 64 51.22 16.86 -24.31
CA ALA A 64 50.41 17.88 -23.66
C ALA A 64 49.39 18.51 -24.63
N SER A 65 48.27 18.95 -24.08
CA SER A 65 47.65 20.19 -24.53
C SER A 65 46.83 20.78 -23.40
N ASP A 66 47.10 22.03 -23.14
CA ASP A 66 46.55 22.94 -22.15
C ASP A 66 45.03 23.11 -22.29
N VAL A 67 44.30 23.07 -21.16
CA VAL A 67 43.06 23.82 -20.96
C VAL A 67 43.04 24.24 -19.49
N PRO A 68 42.65 25.49 -19.16
CA PRO A 68 42.95 26.11 -17.88
C PRO A 68 42.03 25.62 -16.76
N ALA A 69 42.61 25.54 -15.58
CA ALA A 69 41.99 25.26 -14.31
C ALA A 69 40.81 26.20 -14.02
N ALA A 70 39.64 25.64 -13.83
CA ALA A 70 38.57 26.30 -13.11
C ALA A 70 38.72 25.93 -11.62
N ASP A 71 38.68 26.94 -10.79
CA ASP A 71 38.82 26.90 -9.34
C ASP A 71 37.95 25.80 -8.71
N VAL A 72 38.62 24.78 -8.22
CA VAL A 72 38.07 23.86 -7.23
C VAL A 72 38.18 24.60 -5.90
N LEU A 73 37.05 25.05 -5.39
CA LEU A 73 36.90 25.46 -4.00
C LEU A 73 37.28 24.24 -3.13
N GLU A 74 38.52 24.22 -2.67
CA GLU A 74 38.93 23.42 -1.52
C GLU A 74 38.11 23.90 -0.33
N PHE A 75 37.04 23.12 0.00
CA PHE A 75 36.44 23.20 1.32
C PHE A 75 37.49 22.69 2.31
N HIS A 76 38.08 23.62 3.04
CA HIS A 76 38.89 23.31 4.21
C HIS A 76 38.04 22.47 5.20
N GLU A 77 38.37 21.21 5.32
CA GLU A 77 37.88 20.31 6.40
C GLU A 77 38.28 20.81 7.80
N ASP A 78 39.22 21.74 7.89
CA ASP A 78 39.75 22.28 9.16
C ASP A 78 38.81 23.24 9.91
N VAL A 79 37.69 23.68 9.31
CA VAL A 79 36.76 24.62 10.00
C VAL A 79 35.66 23.89 10.76
N LEU A 80 35.48 22.57 10.53
CA LEU A 80 34.47 21.77 11.23
C LEU A 80 34.97 21.13 12.55
N ASP A 81 36.28 21.12 12.78
CA ASP A 81 36.85 20.48 13.97
C ASP A 81 37.00 21.45 15.17
N GLU A 82 36.88 22.77 14.97
CA GLU A 82 36.90 23.76 16.07
C GLU A 82 35.49 24.00 16.71
N ARG A 83 34.41 23.39 16.20
CA ARG A 83 33.09 23.43 16.80
C ARG A 83 32.67 22.13 17.53
N ARG A 84 33.61 21.23 17.75
CA ARG A 84 33.41 20.14 18.70
C ARG A 84 33.54 20.67 20.13
N GLY A 85 32.35 20.90 20.78
CA GLY A 85 32.24 21.00 22.20
C GLY A 85 32.42 22.39 22.78
N ALA A 86 31.63 23.37 22.37
CA ALA A 86 31.11 24.27 23.39
C ALA A 86 29.94 23.47 24.03
N ASP A 87 30.19 22.87 25.19
CA ASP A 87 29.12 22.36 26.03
C ASP A 87 28.17 23.54 26.30
N VAL A 88 27.01 23.58 25.63
CA VAL A 88 26.00 24.60 25.88
C VAL A 88 25.57 24.37 27.34
N PRO A 89 25.58 25.43 28.18
CA PRO A 89 25.20 25.26 29.56
C PRO A 89 23.79 24.67 29.65
N PRO A 90 23.53 23.72 30.59
CA PRO A 90 22.20 23.13 30.76
C PRO A 90 21.08 24.16 30.92
N GLU A 91 21.38 25.30 31.54
CA GLU A 91 20.42 26.41 31.71
C GLU A 91 19.96 27.02 30.37
N GLU A 92 20.85 27.19 29.41
CA GLU A 92 20.52 27.70 28.06
C GLU A 92 19.66 26.69 27.27
N ILE A 93 19.89 25.38 27.46
CA ILE A 93 19.07 24.33 26.87
C ILE A 93 17.68 24.33 27.47
N ILE A 94 17.56 24.40 28.79
CA ILE A 94 16.29 24.45 29.49
C ILE A 94 15.50 25.70 29.05
N ASP A 95 16.12 26.89 29.03
CA ASP A 95 15.47 28.12 28.58
C ASP A 95 14.92 27.99 27.14
N LEU A 96 15.66 27.32 26.23
CA LEU A 96 15.23 27.06 24.87
C LEU A 96 14.03 26.09 24.83
N LEU A 97 14.06 25.02 25.63
CA LEU A 97 13.00 24.00 25.67
C LEU A 97 11.72 24.50 26.35
N GLU A 98 11.83 25.52 27.27
CA GLU A 98 10.70 26.18 27.89
C GLU A 98 10.11 27.32 27.04
N ASP A 99 10.83 27.80 26.01
CA ASP A 99 10.32 28.85 25.10
C ASP A 99 9.32 28.27 24.12
N GLU A 100 8.07 28.18 24.54
CA GLU A 100 6.95 27.66 23.76
C GLU A 100 6.78 28.41 22.44
N ALA A 101 6.93 29.74 22.42
CA ALA A 101 6.73 30.54 21.23
C ALA A 101 7.79 30.26 20.16
N GLN A 102 9.05 30.04 20.57
CA GLN A 102 10.13 29.67 19.67
C GLN A 102 9.95 28.24 19.12
N LEU A 103 9.57 27.29 19.99
CA LEU A 103 9.27 25.91 19.56
C LEU A 103 8.09 25.85 18.59
N ASP A 104 7.04 26.63 18.83
CA ASP A 104 5.88 26.71 17.93
C ASP A 104 6.30 27.29 16.56
N GLU A 105 7.13 28.35 16.51
CA GLU A 105 7.61 28.91 15.25
C GLU A 105 8.53 27.94 14.49
N ASP A 106 9.49 27.32 15.18
CA ASP A 106 10.51 26.50 14.53
C ASP A 106 9.97 25.10 14.16
N VAL A 107 9.16 24.47 15.01
CA VAL A 107 8.66 23.11 14.82
C VAL A 107 7.29 23.09 14.16
N LEU A 108 6.29 23.79 14.69
CA LEU A 108 4.94 23.70 14.14
C LEU A 108 4.86 24.40 12.77
N HIS A 109 5.36 25.62 12.67
CA HIS A 109 5.34 26.35 11.40
C HIS A 109 6.51 25.95 10.51
N GLY A 110 7.74 26.00 11.01
CA GLY A 110 8.93 25.75 10.19
C GLY A 110 9.04 24.31 9.70
N LEU A 111 8.88 23.34 10.61
CA LEU A 111 9.10 21.94 10.32
C LEU A 111 7.85 21.20 9.82
N ILE A 112 6.62 21.54 10.27
CA ILE A 112 5.41 20.81 9.88
C ILE A 112 4.72 21.51 8.73
N GLU A 113 4.36 22.78 8.85
CA GLU A 113 3.53 23.47 7.87
C GLU A 113 4.32 23.87 6.60
N TYR A 114 5.55 24.36 6.75
CA TYR A 114 6.35 24.90 5.64
C TYR A 114 7.44 23.97 5.13
N LEU A 115 7.55 22.76 5.67
CA LEU A 115 8.54 21.79 5.20
C LEU A 115 8.33 21.46 3.72
N LYS A 116 9.37 21.58 2.95
CA LYS A 116 9.38 21.08 1.59
C LYS A 116 9.60 19.57 1.61
N ILE A 117 8.52 18.80 1.46
CA ILE A 117 8.58 17.33 1.40
C ILE A 117 9.48 16.89 0.23
N PRO A 118 10.48 16.00 0.47
CA PRO A 118 11.33 15.46 -0.57
C PRO A 118 10.50 14.75 -1.66
N LEU A 119 10.84 14.98 -2.92
CA LEU A 119 10.11 14.34 -4.02
C LEU A 119 10.38 12.84 -4.07
N PRO A 120 9.33 12.01 -4.14
CA PRO A 120 9.50 10.57 -4.20
C PRO A 120 10.17 10.14 -5.50
N SER A 121 11.18 9.26 -5.43
CA SER A 121 11.90 8.73 -6.59
C SER A 121 12.40 7.31 -6.31
N LEU A 122 12.18 6.39 -7.27
CA LEU A 122 12.73 5.03 -7.18
C LEU A 122 14.14 4.93 -7.74
N GLN A 123 14.53 5.87 -8.62
CA GLN A 123 15.88 5.88 -9.23
C GLN A 123 16.91 6.58 -8.33
N ASN A 124 16.47 7.62 -7.65
CA ASN A 124 17.27 8.37 -6.69
C ASN A 124 16.40 8.68 -5.46
N PRO A 125 16.15 7.68 -4.60
CA PRO A 125 15.26 7.87 -3.45
C PRO A 125 15.92 8.83 -2.45
N PRO A 126 15.12 9.71 -1.81
CA PRO A 126 15.63 10.53 -0.71
C PRO A 126 16.15 9.62 0.41
N GLY A 127 17.19 10.06 1.12
CA GLY A 127 17.78 9.27 2.20
C GLY A 127 16.84 9.14 3.42
N PRO A 128 17.00 8.08 4.25
CA PRO A 128 16.18 7.92 5.46
C PRO A 128 16.27 9.14 6.39
N LYS A 129 17.47 9.69 6.56
CA LYS A 129 17.70 10.90 7.39
C LYS A 129 16.98 12.14 6.84
N GLU A 130 16.82 12.25 5.53
CA GLU A 130 16.10 13.35 4.89
C GLU A 130 14.58 13.19 5.07
N VAL A 131 14.07 11.98 4.88
CA VAL A 131 12.63 11.67 4.99
C VAL A 131 12.15 11.74 6.43
N LEU A 132 12.91 11.16 7.37
CA LEU A 132 12.57 11.04 8.77
C LEU A 132 13.11 12.18 9.65
N PHE A 133 13.68 13.23 9.02
CA PHE A 133 14.19 14.39 9.72
C PHE A 133 13.17 15.03 10.68
N PRO A 134 11.89 15.23 10.27
CA PRO A 134 10.91 15.81 11.17
C PRO A 134 10.68 14.97 12.44
N SER A 135 10.51 13.67 12.28
CA SER A 135 10.30 12.75 13.40
C SER A 135 11.52 12.68 14.32
N HIS A 136 12.73 12.66 13.75
CA HIS A 136 13.96 12.64 14.55
C HIS A 136 14.12 13.94 15.36
N LEU A 137 13.85 15.10 14.78
CA LEU A 137 13.94 16.37 15.49
C LEU A 137 12.88 16.45 16.61
N ILE A 138 11.63 16.07 16.34
CA ILE A 138 10.56 16.04 17.35
C ILE A 138 10.93 15.09 18.49
N SER A 139 11.42 13.89 18.16
CA SER A 139 11.85 12.90 19.17
C SER A 139 13.04 13.38 19.97
N LEU A 140 14.01 14.09 19.34
CA LEU A 140 15.15 14.67 20.03
C LEU A 140 14.71 15.74 21.03
N VAL A 141 13.88 16.69 20.62
CA VAL A 141 13.34 17.74 21.52
C VAL A 141 12.60 17.11 22.69
N THR A 142 11.75 16.12 22.42
CA THR A 142 11.01 15.40 23.45
C THR A 142 11.94 14.67 24.42
N ASN A 143 12.96 13.98 23.91
CA ASN A 143 13.94 13.27 24.73
C ASN A 143 14.73 14.22 25.63
N GLU A 144 15.16 15.37 25.11
CA GLU A 144 15.85 16.38 25.90
C GLU A 144 14.92 16.99 26.98
N MET A 145 13.66 17.29 26.66
CA MET A 145 12.67 17.71 27.67
C MET A 145 12.56 16.70 28.81
N TRP A 146 12.50 15.40 28.50
CA TRP A 146 12.42 14.34 29.51
C TRP A 146 13.69 14.24 30.35
N LYS A 147 14.88 14.39 29.76
CA LYS A 147 16.15 14.39 30.50
C LYS A 147 16.26 15.53 31.52
N TYR A 148 15.67 16.68 31.23
CA TYR A 148 15.64 17.83 32.13
C TYR A 148 14.41 17.85 33.05
N GLY A 149 13.54 16.83 33.00
CA GLY A 149 12.35 16.72 33.87
C GLY A 149 11.16 17.58 33.40
N LEU A 150 11.20 18.14 32.18
CA LEU A 150 10.16 18.98 31.60
C LEU A 150 8.99 18.14 31.07
N VAL A 151 8.36 17.35 31.95
CA VAL A 151 7.32 16.38 31.57
C VAL A 151 6.06 17.09 31.06
N HIS A 152 5.61 18.13 31.76
CA HIS A 152 4.39 18.89 31.40
C HIS A 152 4.58 19.70 30.11
N GLU A 153 5.74 20.29 29.92
CA GLU A 153 6.11 21.02 28.69
C GLU A 153 6.11 20.08 27.51
N SER A 154 6.66 18.88 27.68
CA SER A 154 6.68 17.85 26.61
C SER A 154 5.28 17.32 26.27
N GLU A 155 4.37 17.20 27.25
CA GLU A 155 2.95 16.84 27.01
C GLU A 155 2.28 17.86 26.10
N ARG A 156 2.44 19.15 26.41
CA ARG A 156 1.88 20.23 25.59
C ARG A 156 2.53 20.30 24.20
N PHE A 157 3.84 20.23 24.14
CA PHE A 157 4.58 20.23 22.88
C PHE A 157 4.12 19.11 21.94
N LEU A 158 4.06 17.86 22.43
CA LEU A 158 3.62 16.72 21.63
C LEU A 158 2.14 16.82 21.23
N ALA A 159 1.27 17.34 22.09
CA ALA A 159 -0.13 17.57 21.74
C ALA A 159 -0.25 18.59 20.59
N ASN A 160 0.48 19.70 20.65
CA ASN A 160 0.53 20.71 19.58
C ASN A 160 1.08 20.13 18.27
N VAL A 161 2.17 19.36 18.33
CA VAL A 161 2.76 18.67 17.16
C VAL A 161 1.73 17.74 16.51
N MET A 162 1.09 16.88 17.27
CA MET A 162 0.10 15.91 16.75
C MET A 162 -1.10 16.63 16.12
N GLN A 163 -1.60 17.68 16.77
CA GLN A 163 -2.71 18.47 16.24
C GLN A 163 -2.33 19.17 14.93
N THR A 164 -1.14 19.76 14.84
CA THR A 164 -0.66 20.47 13.66
C THR A 164 -0.46 19.50 12.49
N ILE A 165 0.15 18.32 12.72
CA ILE A 165 0.30 17.27 11.70
C ILE A 165 -1.08 16.84 11.18
N GLN A 166 -2.03 16.57 12.07
CA GLN A 166 -3.38 16.15 11.67
C GLN A 166 -4.07 17.23 10.81
N GLN A 167 -4.04 18.48 11.23
CA GLN A 167 -4.63 19.58 10.45
C GLN A 167 -3.95 19.73 9.09
N HIS A 168 -2.63 19.75 9.08
CA HIS A 168 -1.85 19.87 7.84
C HIS A 168 -2.18 18.76 6.82
N VAL A 169 -2.27 17.50 7.25
CA VAL A 169 -2.62 16.38 6.35
C VAL A 169 -4.07 16.50 5.85
N MET A 170 -4.99 16.99 6.66
CA MET A 170 -6.41 17.13 6.30
C MET A 170 -6.66 18.25 5.28
N ASP A 171 -5.76 19.20 5.12
CA ASP A 171 -5.89 20.30 4.16
C ASP A 171 -5.70 19.85 2.69
N PHE A 172 -5.09 18.68 2.47
CA PHE A 172 -4.86 18.15 1.13
C PHE A 172 -6.01 17.26 0.65
N HIS A 173 -6.35 17.40 -0.63
CA HIS A 173 -7.48 16.70 -1.22
C HIS A 173 -7.12 16.04 -2.56
N GLY A 174 -7.80 14.94 -2.89
CA GLY A 174 -7.60 14.23 -4.16
C GLY A 174 -6.19 13.71 -4.33
N ASP A 175 -5.59 13.97 -5.49
CA ASP A 175 -4.24 13.51 -5.83
C ASP A 175 -3.13 14.17 -4.99
N ASP A 176 -3.36 15.39 -4.52
CA ASP A 176 -2.39 16.14 -3.71
C ASP A 176 -2.27 15.60 -2.28
N ALA A 177 -3.25 14.81 -1.81
CA ALA A 177 -3.22 14.19 -0.47
C ALA A 177 -2.23 13.01 -0.36
N ILE A 178 -1.81 12.41 -1.46
CA ILE A 178 -1.01 11.16 -1.46
C ILE A 178 0.39 11.40 -0.87
N ILE A 179 1.09 12.42 -1.36
CA ILE A 179 2.48 12.70 -0.95
C ILE A 179 2.55 13.09 0.53
N PRO A 180 1.83 14.13 1.01
CA PRO A 180 1.89 14.52 2.42
C PRO A 180 1.30 13.43 3.34
N GLY A 181 0.23 12.74 2.92
CA GLY A 181 -0.37 11.67 3.70
C GLY A 181 0.60 10.52 3.97
N ILE A 182 1.29 10.02 2.95
CA ILE A 182 2.26 8.92 3.10
C ILE A 182 3.53 9.38 3.82
N PHE A 183 3.99 10.61 3.55
CA PHE A 183 5.16 11.19 4.22
C PHE A 183 4.93 11.30 5.73
N TRP A 184 3.82 11.89 6.14
CA TRP A 184 3.50 12.05 7.56
C TRP A 184 3.11 10.72 8.24
N LEU A 185 2.50 9.77 7.50
CA LEU A 185 2.28 8.42 8.01
C LEU A 185 3.59 7.78 8.46
N SER A 186 4.65 7.87 7.64
CA SER A 186 5.97 7.32 7.97
C SER A 186 6.63 8.07 9.14
N ASN A 187 6.52 9.41 9.19
CA ASN A 187 7.11 10.20 10.27
C ASN A 187 6.40 9.99 11.61
N VAL A 188 5.06 9.90 11.62
CA VAL A 188 4.31 9.62 12.85
C VAL A 188 4.62 8.22 13.36
N HIS A 189 4.76 7.24 12.48
CA HIS A 189 5.18 5.88 12.86
C HIS A 189 6.58 5.87 13.51
N GLU A 190 7.49 6.71 13.04
CA GLU A 190 8.83 6.86 13.63
C GLU A 190 8.76 7.48 15.04
N ILE A 191 7.95 8.53 15.24
CA ILE A 191 7.72 9.13 16.56
C ILE A 191 7.07 8.10 17.51
N LEU A 192 6.07 7.36 17.03
CA LEU A 192 5.44 6.28 17.77
C LEU A 192 6.45 5.21 18.18
N SER A 193 7.36 4.84 17.28
CA SER A 193 8.41 3.86 17.56
C SER A 193 9.35 4.36 18.67
N PHE A 194 9.71 5.63 18.67
CA PHE A 194 10.47 6.27 19.75
C PHE A 194 9.74 6.18 21.09
N VAL A 195 8.44 6.50 21.12
CA VAL A 195 7.64 6.43 22.35
C VAL A 195 7.45 4.99 22.84
N CYS A 196 7.35 4.01 21.92
CA CYS A 196 7.31 2.58 22.28
C CYS A 196 8.61 2.09 22.93
N ILE A 197 9.77 2.63 22.52
CA ILE A 197 11.06 2.33 23.20
C ILE A 197 11.01 2.90 24.62
N ALA A 198 10.60 4.16 24.79
CA ALA A 198 10.46 4.79 26.11
C ALA A 198 9.48 4.02 27.01
N GLU A 199 8.36 3.53 26.47
CA GLU A 199 7.42 2.66 27.19
C GLU A 199 8.08 1.34 27.62
N SER A 200 8.85 0.71 26.74
CA SER A 200 9.57 -0.54 27.05
C SER A 200 10.59 -0.34 28.16
N ASP A 201 11.35 0.75 28.11
CA ASP A 201 12.33 1.11 29.14
C ASP A 201 11.64 1.39 30.48
N MET A 202 10.56 2.15 30.45
CA MET A 202 9.73 2.45 31.63
C MET A 202 9.20 1.18 32.29
N LEU A 203 8.70 0.21 31.52
CA LEU A 203 8.23 -1.08 32.03
C LEU A 203 9.34 -1.92 32.67
N GLN A 204 10.59 -1.68 32.29
CA GLN A 204 11.78 -2.29 32.90
C GLN A 204 12.32 -1.49 34.09
N GLY A 205 11.66 -0.39 34.47
CA GLY A 205 12.09 0.48 35.53
C GLY A 205 13.24 1.42 35.15
N VAL A 206 13.49 1.56 33.84
CA VAL A 206 14.47 2.50 33.30
C VAL A 206 13.76 3.80 32.94
N GLY A 207 14.17 4.90 33.54
CA GLY A 207 13.65 6.23 33.24
C GLY A 207 14.46 6.92 32.13
N PRO A 208 14.00 8.10 31.67
CA PRO A 208 14.83 8.96 30.87
C PRO A 208 16.12 9.24 31.64
N GLY A 209 17.27 9.21 30.95
CA GLY A 209 18.56 9.48 31.61
C GLY A 209 18.61 10.91 32.15
N LEU A 210 18.09 11.11 33.35
CA LEU A 210 17.93 12.44 33.97
C LEU A 210 19.29 13.11 34.11
N ASP A 211 19.39 14.34 33.62
CA ASP A 211 20.52 15.22 33.88
C ASP A 211 20.52 15.64 35.35
N GLY A 212 21.71 15.92 35.92
CA GLY A 212 21.85 16.39 37.28
C GLY A 212 21.18 17.75 37.57
N SER A 213 20.75 18.45 36.51
CA SER A 213 19.99 19.70 36.56
C SER A 213 18.47 19.50 36.48
N ALA A 214 18.00 18.25 36.38
CA ALA A 214 16.58 17.93 36.27
C ALA A 214 15.82 18.45 37.49
N ARG A 215 14.72 19.16 37.25
CA ARG A 215 13.85 19.72 38.27
C ARG A 215 12.56 18.92 38.35
N ASP A 216 12.10 18.66 39.58
CA ASP A 216 10.76 18.18 39.90
C ASP A 216 10.23 16.98 39.07
N PHE A 217 11.12 16.05 38.65
CA PHE A 217 10.71 14.86 37.91
C PHE A 217 9.91 13.90 38.80
N GLU A 218 8.64 13.67 38.42
CA GLU A 218 7.76 12.68 39.06
C GLU A 218 7.55 11.48 38.12
N TRP A 219 7.92 10.28 38.59
CA TRP A 219 7.78 9.06 37.81
C TRP A 219 6.34 8.78 37.32
N GLY A 220 5.35 9.06 38.18
CA GLY A 220 3.95 8.86 37.88
C GLY A 220 3.43 9.75 36.73
N ASP A 221 3.91 10.98 36.64
CA ASP A 221 3.56 11.90 35.54
C ASP A 221 4.21 11.45 34.22
N TYR A 222 5.47 11.01 34.28
CA TYR A 222 6.15 10.45 33.09
C TYR A 222 5.46 9.20 32.58
N GLU A 223 5.10 8.24 33.47
CA GLU A 223 4.40 7.01 33.09
C GLU A 223 3.04 7.31 32.43
N ARG A 224 2.29 8.25 33.02
CA ARG A 224 1.02 8.71 32.46
C ARG A 224 1.21 9.35 31.09
N LEU A 225 2.20 10.23 30.94
CA LEU A 225 2.51 10.91 29.69
C LEU A 225 2.84 9.92 28.57
N VAL A 226 3.79 9.02 28.79
CA VAL A 226 4.20 8.02 27.78
C VAL A 226 3.02 7.19 27.32
N THR A 227 2.15 6.75 28.26
CA THR A 227 0.96 5.98 27.94
C THR A 227 -0.05 6.76 27.09
N ILE A 228 -0.33 8.03 27.45
CA ILE A 228 -1.28 8.88 26.72
C ILE A 228 -0.73 9.20 25.32
N VAL A 229 0.51 9.66 25.24
CA VAL A 229 1.13 10.04 23.97
C VAL A 229 1.19 8.86 22.97
N LYS A 230 1.52 7.66 23.46
CA LYS A 230 1.47 6.47 22.63
C LYS A 230 0.08 6.23 22.03
N HIS A 231 -0.96 6.29 22.87
CA HIS A 231 -2.35 6.10 22.42
C HIS A 231 -2.77 7.17 21.41
N ASP A 232 -2.38 8.42 21.65
CA ASP A 232 -2.72 9.54 20.76
C ASP A 232 -1.97 9.44 19.42
N LEU A 233 -0.72 8.98 19.43
CA LEU A 233 0.04 8.70 18.20
C LEU A 233 -0.54 7.53 17.41
N ASP A 234 -0.96 6.44 18.06
CA ASP A 234 -1.69 5.34 17.42
C ASP A 234 -2.94 5.88 16.70
N SER A 235 -3.69 6.74 17.38
CA SER A 235 -4.90 7.34 16.82
C SER A 235 -4.59 8.31 15.68
N LEU A 236 -3.52 9.08 15.77
CA LEU A 236 -3.08 10.01 14.73
C LEU A 236 -2.63 9.23 13.46
N GLU A 237 -1.85 8.17 13.62
CA GLU A 237 -1.40 7.32 12.51
C GLU A 237 -2.60 6.72 11.77
N TYR A 238 -3.59 6.20 12.52
CA TYR A 238 -4.84 5.70 11.97
C TYR A 238 -5.60 6.80 11.20
N ASN A 239 -5.73 8.00 11.76
CA ASN A 239 -6.43 9.12 11.13
C ASN A 239 -5.75 9.58 9.84
N ILE A 240 -4.41 9.66 9.83
CA ILE A 240 -3.63 10.00 8.64
C ILE A 240 -3.87 8.97 7.53
N TYR A 241 -3.74 7.67 7.86
CA TYR A 241 -4.01 6.60 6.90
C TYR A 241 -5.40 6.73 6.28
N HIS A 242 -6.43 6.87 7.12
CA HIS A 242 -7.82 6.95 6.65
C HIS A 242 -8.07 8.18 5.78
N THR A 243 -7.48 9.31 6.13
CA THR A 243 -7.68 10.58 5.40
C THR A 243 -7.19 10.46 3.95
N TRP A 244 -5.93 10.12 3.74
CA TRP A 244 -5.38 10.08 2.38
C TRP A 244 -5.86 8.86 1.58
N MET A 245 -6.12 7.72 2.23
CA MET A 245 -6.69 6.55 1.57
C MET A 245 -8.11 6.81 1.05
N GLN A 246 -8.96 7.48 1.82
CA GLN A 246 -10.28 7.90 1.34
C GLN A 246 -10.19 8.85 0.14
N GLN A 247 -9.25 9.80 0.13
CA GLN A 247 -9.03 10.68 -1.01
C GLN A 247 -8.59 9.88 -2.25
N SER A 248 -7.66 8.95 -2.08
CA SER A 248 -7.18 8.06 -3.15
C SER A 248 -8.30 7.19 -3.70
N LYS A 249 -9.14 6.58 -2.85
CA LYS A 249 -10.28 5.77 -3.25
C LYS A 249 -11.35 6.59 -3.98
N LYS A 250 -11.65 7.80 -3.52
CA LYS A 250 -12.59 8.71 -4.21
C LYS A 250 -12.09 9.11 -5.60
N LEU A 251 -10.78 9.34 -5.73
CA LEU A 251 -10.16 9.63 -7.03
C LEU A 251 -10.23 8.42 -7.96
N LEU A 252 -9.82 7.25 -7.45
CA LEU A 252 -9.82 5.99 -8.19
C LEU A 252 -11.24 5.60 -8.64
N ASN A 253 -12.27 5.81 -7.81
CA ASN A 253 -13.66 5.52 -8.15
C ASN A 253 -14.15 6.24 -9.42
N LYS A 254 -13.65 7.45 -9.68
CA LYS A 254 -13.98 8.19 -10.90
C LYS A 254 -13.34 7.59 -12.14
N MET A 255 -12.22 6.90 -11.99
CA MET A 255 -11.41 6.34 -13.07
C MET A 255 -11.82 4.91 -13.43
N VAL A 256 -12.23 4.09 -12.44
CA VAL A 256 -12.36 2.64 -12.58
C VAL A 256 -13.33 2.25 -13.69
N VAL A 257 -14.56 2.74 -13.67
CA VAL A 257 -15.58 2.35 -14.64
C VAL A 257 -15.21 2.81 -16.05
N PRO A 258 -14.87 4.09 -16.31
CA PRO A 258 -14.46 4.54 -17.64
C PRO A 258 -13.22 3.81 -18.18
N ALA A 259 -12.22 3.59 -17.34
CA ALA A 259 -10.94 3.04 -17.75
C ALA A 259 -10.97 1.52 -17.93
N LEU A 260 -11.59 0.79 -17.01
CA LEU A 260 -11.53 -0.67 -16.97
C LEU A 260 -12.71 -1.33 -17.65
N VAL A 261 -13.95 -0.82 -17.43
CA VAL A 261 -15.18 -1.44 -17.94
C VAL A 261 -15.59 -0.89 -19.30
N GLU A 262 -15.54 0.43 -19.50
CA GLU A 262 -16.07 1.10 -20.72
C GLU A 262 -15.03 1.24 -21.82
N SER A 263 -13.75 1.28 -21.49
CA SER A 263 -12.67 1.50 -22.47
C SER A 263 -12.59 0.40 -23.52
N GLN A 264 -12.05 0.75 -24.67
CA GLN A 264 -11.76 -0.17 -25.78
C GLN A 264 -10.24 -0.20 -26.00
N SER A 265 -9.52 -0.74 -25.04
CA SER A 265 -8.05 -0.73 -25.00
C SER A 265 -7.42 -1.84 -25.84
N LEU A 266 -8.17 -2.92 -26.17
CA LEU A 266 -7.66 -4.02 -26.97
C LEU A 266 -7.56 -3.60 -28.44
N PRO A 267 -6.36 -3.54 -29.04
CA PRO A 267 -6.17 -3.07 -30.41
C PRO A 267 -6.94 -3.91 -31.43
N GLY A 268 -7.56 -3.25 -32.42
CA GLY A 268 -8.27 -3.91 -33.49
C GLY A 268 -9.60 -4.58 -33.12
N PHE A 269 -10.02 -4.44 -31.87
CA PHE A 269 -11.21 -5.09 -31.33
C PHE A 269 -12.25 -4.05 -30.90
N ILE A 270 -13.26 -3.82 -31.76
CA ILE A 270 -14.33 -2.85 -31.51
C ILE A 270 -15.56 -3.57 -30.97
N THR A 271 -16.05 -3.13 -29.80
CA THR A 271 -17.33 -3.57 -29.26
C THR A 271 -18.44 -2.66 -29.80
N ASN A 272 -19.40 -3.25 -30.53
CA ASN A 272 -20.57 -2.51 -31.02
C ASN A 272 -21.70 -2.46 -29.97
N ASP A 273 -21.35 -2.20 -28.73
CA ASP A 273 -22.33 -2.20 -27.60
C ASP A 273 -23.29 -1.01 -27.60
N SER A 274 -23.21 -0.18 -28.62
CA SER A 274 -24.02 1.05 -28.75
C SER A 274 -24.85 1.03 -30.02
N GLY A 275 -25.89 0.21 -30.05
CA GLY A 275 -26.93 0.24 -31.10
C GLY A 275 -27.72 1.56 -31.22
N GLY A 276 -27.20 2.66 -30.71
CA GLY A 276 -27.83 3.99 -30.78
C GLY A 276 -26.87 5.17 -30.86
N ARG A 277 -25.56 4.93 -30.79
CA ARG A 277 -24.55 6.01 -30.65
C ARG A 277 -23.83 6.43 -31.93
N LEU A 278 -24.10 5.81 -33.07
CA LEU A 278 -23.55 6.31 -34.35
C LEU A 278 -24.03 7.74 -34.64
N LEU A 279 -25.29 8.07 -34.31
CA LEU A 279 -25.83 9.42 -34.41
C LEU A 279 -25.26 10.37 -33.35
N ASN A 280 -25.03 9.91 -32.14
CA ASN A 280 -24.39 10.71 -31.08
C ASN A 280 -22.87 10.88 -31.32
N ARG A 281 -22.20 9.94 -31.99
CA ARG A 281 -20.78 10.09 -32.37
C ARG A 281 -20.55 11.11 -33.48
N LEU A 282 -21.57 11.32 -34.30
CA LEU A 282 -21.56 12.38 -35.36
C LEU A 282 -21.94 13.75 -34.81
N LEU A 283 -22.70 13.82 -33.71
CA LEU A 283 -23.16 15.04 -33.07
C LEU A 283 -22.35 15.47 -31.84
N ALA A 284 -21.80 14.55 -31.12
CA ALA A 284 -20.85 14.79 -30.02
C ALA A 284 -19.44 14.53 -30.56
N GLY A 285 -18.67 15.60 -30.74
CA GLY A 285 -17.26 15.49 -31.14
C GLY A 285 -16.53 14.42 -30.31
N ASN A 286 -15.50 13.84 -30.89
CA ASN A 286 -14.62 12.80 -30.39
C ASN A 286 -14.33 12.94 -28.86
N HIS A 287 -15.23 12.49 -28.00
CA HIS A 287 -14.94 12.36 -26.60
C HIS A 287 -14.12 11.06 -26.42
N ALA A 288 -12.79 11.24 -26.35
CA ALA A 288 -11.91 10.26 -25.76
C ALA A 288 -12.48 9.86 -24.38
N PRO A 289 -12.31 8.60 -23.92
CA PRO A 289 -12.73 8.22 -22.58
C PRO A 289 -12.10 9.20 -21.57
N THR A 290 -12.90 9.65 -20.59
CA THR A 290 -12.46 10.63 -19.58
C THR A 290 -11.23 10.14 -18.81
N TYR A 291 -11.09 8.82 -18.67
CA TYR A 291 -9.96 8.12 -18.03
C TYR A 291 -9.61 6.85 -18.79
N THR A 292 -8.34 6.49 -18.71
CA THR A 292 -7.77 5.28 -19.34
C THR A 292 -7.14 4.37 -18.29
N MET A 293 -6.76 3.16 -18.67
CA MET A 293 -5.99 2.27 -17.78
C MET A 293 -4.64 2.86 -17.37
N ASP A 294 -4.07 3.74 -18.21
CA ASP A 294 -2.80 4.43 -17.87
C ASP A 294 -2.98 5.39 -16.70
N ASP A 295 -4.16 6.01 -16.54
CA ASP A 295 -4.47 6.88 -15.40
C ASP A 295 -4.55 6.07 -14.09
N ILE A 296 -5.18 4.89 -14.12
CA ILE A 296 -5.21 3.97 -12.97
C ILE A 296 -3.79 3.51 -12.61
N LEU A 297 -3.02 3.06 -13.60
CA LEU A 297 -1.65 2.60 -13.38
C LEU A 297 -0.74 3.75 -12.91
N ALA A 298 -0.95 4.96 -13.39
CA ALA A 298 -0.21 6.15 -12.92
C ALA A 298 -0.48 6.44 -11.44
N LEU A 299 -1.73 6.34 -11.00
CA LEU A 299 -2.10 6.50 -9.58
C LEU A 299 -1.47 5.40 -8.70
N LEU A 300 -1.56 4.14 -9.12
CA LEU A 300 -0.92 3.02 -8.41
C LEU A 300 0.60 3.19 -8.35
N ASN A 301 1.24 3.59 -9.46
CA ASN A 301 2.68 3.85 -9.50
C ASN A 301 3.08 5.03 -8.61
N LYS A 302 2.30 6.11 -8.58
CA LYS A 302 2.54 7.26 -7.69
C LYS A 302 2.50 6.81 -6.23
N THR A 303 1.44 6.10 -5.86
CA THR A 303 1.27 5.58 -4.48
C THR A 303 2.42 4.64 -4.10
N TRP A 304 2.71 3.64 -4.94
CA TRP A 304 3.83 2.71 -4.72
C TRP A 304 5.18 3.42 -4.55
N LYS A 305 5.44 4.38 -5.43
CA LYS A 305 6.66 5.18 -5.40
C LYS A 305 6.79 5.97 -4.09
N CYS A 306 5.70 6.59 -3.61
CA CYS A 306 5.70 7.30 -2.32
C CYS A 306 5.93 6.34 -1.15
N LEU A 307 5.22 5.21 -1.11
CA LEU A 307 5.39 4.20 -0.05
C LEU A 307 6.83 3.71 0.05
N LYS A 308 7.48 3.45 -1.08
CA LYS A 308 8.88 3.00 -1.11
C LYS A 308 9.87 4.13 -0.79
N SER A 309 9.65 5.32 -1.32
CA SER A 309 10.57 6.46 -1.13
C SER A 309 10.54 7.02 0.28
N TYR A 310 9.43 6.86 0.99
CA TYR A 310 9.27 7.35 2.37
C TYR A 310 9.39 6.26 3.44
N TYR A 311 9.95 5.12 3.06
CA TYR A 311 10.28 4.03 3.99
C TYR A 311 9.07 3.50 4.79
N VAL A 312 7.89 3.50 4.16
CA VAL A 312 6.70 2.89 4.78
C VAL A 312 6.90 1.39 4.91
N GLU A 313 6.46 0.82 6.02
CA GLU A 313 6.61 -0.60 6.31
C GLU A 313 6.01 -1.49 5.22
N PRO A 314 6.66 -2.62 4.88
CA PRO A 314 6.17 -3.54 3.85
C PRO A 314 4.75 -4.04 4.10
N SER A 315 4.37 -4.27 5.37
CA SER A 315 3.02 -4.68 5.77
C SER A 315 1.97 -3.62 5.42
N VAL A 316 2.26 -2.35 5.69
CA VAL A 316 1.38 -1.22 5.35
C VAL A 316 1.33 -1.02 3.83
N THR A 317 2.46 -1.15 3.14
CA THR A 317 2.51 -1.10 1.67
C THR A 317 1.57 -2.16 1.06
N GLN A 318 1.60 -3.37 1.59
CA GLN A 318 0.72 -4.46 1.15
C GLN A 318 -0.76 -4.15 1.44
N GLN A 319 -1.09 -3.65 2.63
CA GLN A 319 -2.45 -3.24 2.98
C GLN A 319 -2.99 -2.20 2.00
N VAL A 320 -2.23 -1.12 1.76
CA VAL A 320 -2.62 -0.03 0.85
C VAL A 320 -2.92 -0.54 -0.55
N ILE A 321 -1.99 -1.27 -1.15
CA ILE A 321 -2.14 -1.73 -2.53
C ILE A 321 -3.28 -2.76 -2.64
N THR A 322 -3.42 -3.66 -1.68
CA THR A 322 -4.52 -4.62 -1.62
C THR A 322 -5.87 -3.92 -1.57
N GLU A 323 -6.02 -2.90 -0.73
CA GLU A 323 -7.28 -2.14 -0.60
C GLU A 323 -7.62 -1.33 -1.86
N LEU A 324 -6.63 -0.75 -2.54
CA LEU A 324 -6.86 -0.06 -3.81
C LEU A 324 -7.29 -1.03 -4.91
N LEU A 325 -6.65 -2.20 -5.01
CA LEU A 325 -7.02 -3.24 -5.97
C LEU A 325 -8.39 -3.86 -5.67
N LYS A 326 -8.72 -4.07 -4.39
CA LYS A 326 -10.03 -4.53 -3.94
C LYS A 326 -11.13 -3.57 -4.38
N MET A 327 -10.93 -2.28 -4.16
CA MET A 327 -11.85 -1.24 -4.61
C MET A 327 -12.03 -1.26 -6.13
N ILE A 328 -10.95 -1.42 -6.91
CA ILE A 328 -11.01 -1.57 -8.37
C ILE A 328 -11.86 -2.79 -8.74
N GLY A 329 -11.58 -3.96 -8.15
CA GLY A 329 -12.28 -5.20 -8.42
C GLY A 329 -13.77 -5.13 -8.10
N VAL A 330 -14.11 -4.66 -6.89
CA VAL A 330 -15.50 -4.55 -6.41
C VAL A 330 -16.30 -3.56 -7.26
N THR A 331 -15.77 -2.37 -7.51
CA THR A 331 -16.46 -1.33 -8.29
C THR A 331 -16.71 -1.81 -9.73
N SER A 332 -15.70 -2.39 -10.37
CA SER A 332 -15.82 -2.89 -11.74
C SER A 332 -16.79 -4.07 -11.86
N PHE A 333 -16.72 -5.00 -10.91
CA PHE A 333 -17.62 -6.15 -10.87
C PHE A 333 -19.08 -5.74 -10.69
N ASN A 334 -19.36 -4.91 -9.70
CA ASN A 334 -20.71 -4.42 -9.42
C ASN A 334 -21.28 -3.63 -10.61
N ASP A 335 -20.47 -2.78 -11.24
CA ASP A 335 -20.86 -2.03 -12.43
C ASP A 335 -21.19 -2.94 -13.61
N LEU A 336 -20.31 -3.91 -13.94
CA LEU A 336 -20.54 -4.90 -14.99
C LEU A 336 -21.82 -5.69 -14.77
N LEU A 337 -22.04 -6.16 -13.53
CA LEU A 337 -23.20 -6.96 -13.16
C LEU A 337 -24.54 -6.23 -13.36
N MET A 338 -24.55 -4.92 -13.14
CA MET A 338 -25.75 -4.09 -13.26
C MET A 338 -25.99 -3.55 -14.68
N ARG A 339 -25.00 -3.63 -15.55
CA ARG A 339 -25.09 -3.10 -16.92
C ARG A 339 -25.34 -4.19 -17.95
N ARG A 340 -26.62 -4.44 -18.27
CA ARG A 340 -27.00 -5.41 -19.29
C ARG A 340 -26.24 -5.24 -20.61
N ASN A 341 -26.03 -3.99 -21.06
CA ASN A 341 -25.39 -3.69 -22.35
C ASN A 341 -23.90 -4.10 -22.41
N PHE A 342 -23.27 -4.40 -21.27
CA PHE A 342 -21.87 -4.76 -21.17
C PHE A 342 -21.65 -6.28 -20.98
N CYS A 343 -22.71 -7.04 -20.74
CA CYS A 343 -22.63 -8.49 -20.59
C CYS A 343 -22.55 -9.20 -21.97
N SER A 344 -21.44 -9.04 -22.67
CA SER A 344 -21.19 -9.69 -23.97
C SER A 344 -19.78 -10.30 -24.00
N TRP A 345 -19.59 -11.27 -24.89
CA TRP A 345 -18.28 -11.90 -25.11
C TRP A 345 -17.21 -10.86 -25.48
N LYS A 346 -17.53 -9.95 -26.38
CA LYS A 346 -16.60 -8.91 -26.84
C LYS A 346 -16.21 -7.96 -25.71
N ARG A 347 -17.16 -7.55 -24.88
CA ARG A 347 -16.88 -6.66 -23.72
C ARG A 347 -16.03 -7.39 -22.68
N ALA A 348 -16.32 -8.66 -22.43
CA ALA A 348 -15.54 -9.48 -21.52
C ALA A 348 -14.07 -9.58 -21.95
N MET A 349 -13.79 -9.72 -23.26
CA MET A 349 -12.41 -9.70 -23.78
C MET A 349 -11.70 -8.37 -23.52
N GLN A 350 -12.39 -7.23 -23.70
CA GLN A 350 -11.83 -5.91 -23.39
C GLN A 350 -11.50 -5.76 -21.90
N ILE A 351 -12.44 -6.13 -21.04
CA ILE A 351 -12.23 -6.06 -19.59
C ILE A 351 -11.10 -7.00 -19.17
N GLN A 352 -11.05 -8.21 -19.69
CA GLN A 352 -9.98 -9.16 -19.37
C GLN A 352 -8.60 -8.63 -19.78
N TYR A 353 -8.49 -8.00 -20.95
CA TYR A 353 -7.25 -7.34 -21.35
C TYR A 353 -6.81 -6.26 -20.34
N ASN A 354 -7.74 -5.47 -19.84
CA ASN A 354 -7.45 -4.46 -18.81
C ASN A 354 -7.06 -5.09 -17.46
N ILE A 355 -7.70 -6.22 -17.09
CA ILE A 355 -7.31 -6.99 -15.88
C ILE A 355 -5.88 -7.48 -16.03
N THR A 356 -5.50 -8.03 -17.18
CA THR A 356 -4.13 -8.53 -17.42
C THR A 356 -3.09 -7.44 -17.21
N ARG A 357 -3.38 -6.17 -17.56
CA ARG A 357 -2.47 -5.05 -17.29
C ARG A 357 -2.27 -4.79 -15.79
N LEU A 358 -3.33 -4.95 -14.98
CA LEU A 358 -3.22 -4.87 -13.52
C LEU A 358 -2.46 -6.06 -12.93
N GLU A 359 -2.69 -7.27 -13.44
CA GLU A 359 -1.94 -8.47 -13.03
C GLU A 359 -0.45 -8.35 -13.35
N GLU A 360 -0.10 -7.81 -14.52
CA GLU A 360 1.29 -7.52 -14.90
C GLU A 360 1.91 -6.46 -14.01
N TRP A 361 1.14 -5.42 -13.66
CA TRP A 361 1.58 -4.42 -12.70
C TRP A 361 1.86 -5.03 -11.32
N CYS A 362 0.96 -5.86 -10.80
CA CYS A 362 1.15 -6.56 -9.53
C CYS A 362 2.42 -7.43 -9.54
N LYS A 363 2.64 -8.19 -10.62
CA LYS A 363 3.85 -9.03 -10.77
C LYS A 363 5.13 -8.20 -10.82
N SER A 364 5.12 -7.07 -11.53
CA SER A 364 6.30 -6.20 -11.66
C SER A 364 6.65 -5.42 -10.39
N HIS A 365 5.74 -5.38 -9.42
CA HIS A 365 5.89 -4.69 -8.14
C HIS A 365 5.97 -5.65 -6.94
N ASP A 366 6.22 -6.94 -7.19
CA ASP A 366 6.32 -7.99 -6.15
C ASP A 366 5.06 -8.11 -5.27
N MET A 367 3.89 -7.87 -5.88
CA MET A 367 2.57 -7.92 -5.24
C MET A 367 1.63 -8.96 -5.91
N PRO A 368 2.07 -10.21 -6.14
CA PRO A 368 1.28 -11.17 -6.92
C PRO A 368 -0.08 -11.48 -6.29
N GLU A 369 -0.19 -11.43 -4.96
CA GLU A 369 -1.43 -11.66 -4.22
C GLU A 369 -2.46 -10.54 -4.41
N GLY A 370 -2.02 -9.34 -4.81
CA GLY A 370 -2.92 -8.22 -5.12
C GLY A 370 -3.90 -8.54 -6.24
N SER A 371 -3.50 -9.38 -7.20
CA SER A 371 -4.36 -9.81 -8.31
C SER A 371 -5.59 -10.63 -7.85
N LEU A 372 -5.54 -11.26 -6.67
CA LEU A 372 -6.67 -12.00 -6.10
C LEU A 372 -7.88 -11.09 -5.83
N GLN A 373 -7.65 -9.80 -5.63
CA GLN A 373 -8.71 -8.81 -5.42
C GLN A 373 -9.57 -8.58 -6.68
N LEU A 374 -9.08 -9.00 -7.84
CA LEU A 374 -9.77 -8.89 -9.12
C LEU A 374 -10.53 -10.18 -9.51
N GLU A 375 -10.48 -11.23 -8.70
CA GLU A 375 -10.95 -12.57 -9.07
C GLU A 375 -12.45 -12.62 -9.38
N HIS A 376 -13.31 -11.91 -8.64
CA HIS A 376 -14.75 -11.84 -8.98
C HIS A 376 -14.96 -11.28 -10.39
N LEU A 377 -14.28 -10.19 -10.72
CA LEU A 377 -14.38 -9.59 -12.05
C LEU A 377 -13.80 -10.53 -13.12
N LEU A 378 -12.67 -11.17 -12.83
CA LEU A 378 -12.06 -12.13 -13.74
C LEU A 378 -12.99 -13.33 -14.02
N GLN A 379 -13.62 -13.88 -12.98
CA GLN A 379 -14.58 -14.98 -13.17
C GLN A 379 -15.85 -14.54 -13.89
N ALA A 380 -16.31 -13.30 -13.67
CA ALA A 380 -17.42 -12.75 -14.47
C ALA A 380 -17.05 -12.66 -15.96
N THR A 381 -15.86 -12.19 -16.30
CA THR A 381 -15.40 -12.15 -17.70
C THR A 381 -15.23 -13.54 -18.28
N LYS A 382 -14.72 -14.52 -17.53
CA LYS A 382 -14.66 -15.94 -17.94
C LYS A 382 -16.05 -16.48 -18.22
N LEU A 383 -17.03 -16.27 -17.35
CA LEU A 383 -18.41 -16.68 -17.53
C LEU A 383 -18.99 -16.15 -18.86
N LEU A 384 -18.78 -14.85 -19.14
CA LEU A 384 -19.28 -14.24 -20.37
C LEU A 384 -18.64 -14.83 -21.63
N GLN A 385 -17.43 -15.39 -21.55
CA GLN A 385 -16.70 -16.00 -22.65
C GLN A 385 -16.99 -17.50 -22.84
N LEU A 386 -17.43 -18.20 -21.81
CA LEU A 386 -17.76 -19.61 -21.86
C LEU A 386 -19.05 -19.86 -22.66
N LYS A 387 -19.16 -21.06 -23.26
CA LYS A 387 -20.38 -21.51 -23.94
C LYS A 387 -21.54 -21.64 -22.95
N LYS A 388 -22.76 -21.41 -23.44
CA LYS A 388 -24.02 -21.46 -22.65
C LYS A 388 -25.11 -22.20 -23.40
N ALA A 389 -24.73 -23.22 -24.22
CA ALA A 389 -25.63 -23.92 -25.11
C ALA A 389 -26.24 -25.17 -24.49
N THR A 390 -25.58 -25.81 -23.55
CA THR A 390 -26.00 -27.09 -22.95
C THR A 390 -25.95 -27.02 -21.41
N MET A 391 -26.59 -27.96 -20.75
CA MET A 391 -26.51 -28.07 -19.28
C MET A 391 -25.09 -28.39 -18.82
N SER A 392 -24.33 -29.16 -19.59
CA SER A 392 -22.92 -29.42 -19.30
C SER A 392 -22.07 -28.14 -19.35
N ASP A 393 -22.36 -27.22 -20.26
CA ASP A 393 -21.69 -25.91 -20.30
C ASP A 393 -21.99 -25.10 -19.02
N ILE A 394 -23.22 -25.19 -18.51
CA ILE A 394 -23.63 -24.52 -17.26
C ILE A 394 -22.91 -25.13 -16.07
N ASP A 395 -22.78 -26.46 -16.01
CA ASP A 395 -22.02 -27.11 -14.93
C ASP A 395 -20.55 -26.66 -14.92
N ILE A 396 -19.92 -26.57 -16.10
CA ILE A 396 -18.57 -26.03 -16.25
C ILE A 396 -18.48 -24.56 -15.75
N ILE A 397 -19.50 -23.73 -16.03
CA ILE A 397 -19.54 -22.35 -15.55
C ILE A 397 -19.52 -22.31 -14.01
N TYR A 398 -20.34 -23.13 -13.35
CA TYR A 398 -20.37 -23.17 -11.87
C TYR A 398 -19.06 -23.70 -11.28
N ASP A 399 -18.41 -24.65 -11.94
CA ASP A 399 -17.10 -25.18 -11.50
C ASP A 399 -15.99 -24.16 -11.66
N VAL A 400 -15.92 -23.43 -12.79
CA VAL A 400 -14.89 -22.46 -13.10
C VAL A 400 -15.10 -21.14 -12.35
N CYS A 401 -16.35 -20.73 -12.16
CA CYS A 401 -16.70 -19.46 -11.53
C CYS A 401 -17.15 -19.65 -10.07
N TRP A 402 -16.36 -20.39 -9.33
CA TRP A 402 -16.68 -20.84 -7.96
C TRP A 402 -16.80 -19.72 -6.92
N MET A 403 -16.22 -18.53 -7.18
CA MET A 403 -16.39 -17.37 -6.31
C MET A 403 -17.71 -16.62 -6.55
N LEU A 404 -18.32 -16.81 -7.72
CA LEU A 404 -19.58 -16.15 -8.02
C LEU A 404 -20.74 -16.87 -7.34
N THR A 405 -21.63 -16.11 -6.72
CA THR A 405 -22.85 -16.67 -6.14
C THR A 405 -23.82 -17.12 -7.24
N PRO A 406 -24.75 -18.05 -6.94
CA PRO A 406 -25.79 -18.46 -7.89
C PRO A 406 -26.60 -17.27 -8.44
N THR A 407 -26.91 -16.27 -7.61
CA THR A 407 -27.59 -15.04 -8.03
C THR A 407 -26.75 -14.21 -9.01
N GLN A 408 -25.44 -14.08 -8.78
CA GLN A 408 -24.52 -13.39 -9.67
C GLN A 408 -24.40 -14.11 -11.03
N ILE A 409 -24.26 -15.45 -11.02
CA ILE A 409 -24.22 -16.27 -12.23
C ILE A 409 -25.52 -16.13 -13.01
N GLN A 410 -26.68 -16.24 -12.34
CA GLN A 410 -27.98 -16.06 -12.96
C GLN A 410 -28.10 -14.68 -13.61
N LYS A 411 -27.66 -13.63 -12.90
CA LYS A 411 -27.71 -12.25 -13.41
C LYS A 411 -26.90 -12.07 -14.67
N LEU A 412 -25.65 -12.54 -14.69
CA LEU A 412 -24.75 -12.46 -15.86
C LEU A 412 -25.31 -13.25 -17.06
N ILE A 413 -25.80 -14.46 -16.84
CA ILE A 413 -26.39 -15.28 -17.91
C ILE A 413 -27.67 -14.65 -18.45
N SER A 414 -28.54 -14.11 -17.59
CA SER A 414 -29.81 -13.46 -18.01
C SER A 414 -29.58 -12.14 -18.76
N HIS A 415 -28.46 -11.46 -18.47
CA HIS A 415 -28.06 -10.21 -19.13
C HIS A 415 -27.20 -10.45 -20.37
N TYR A 416 -26.77 -11.69 -20.65
CA TYR A 416 -25.84 -11.99 -21.72
C TYR A 416 -26.40 -11.59 -23.09
N HIS A 417 -25.65 -10.74 -23.77
CA HIS A 417 -25.91 -10.38 -25.17
C HIS A 417 -25.24 -11.38 -26.11
N VAL A 418 -26.09 -12.16 -26.77
CA VAL A 418 -25.67 -13.15 -27.76
C VAL A 418 -25.14 -12.43 -28.99
N ALA A 419 -23.98 -12.82 -29.49
CA ALA A 419 -23.45 -12.30 -30.75
C ALA A 419 -24.26 -12.85 -31.95
N ASP A 420 -24.19 -12.15 -33.09
CA ASP A 420 -24.94 -12.51 -34.32
C ASP A 420 -24.65 -13.93 -34.83
N TYR A 421 -23.52 -14.51 -34.45
CA TYR A 421 -23.11 -15.86 -34.81
C TYR A 421 -23.40 -16.91 -33.72
N GLU A 422 -23.96 -16.54 -32.60
CA GLU A 422 -24.31 -17.40 -31.48
C GLU A 422 -25.82 -17.70 -31.48
N ASN A 423 -26.18 -18.88 -31.04
CA ASN A 423 -27.60 -19.18 -30.78
C ASN A 423 -28.05 -18.55 -29.48
N PRO A 424 -29.28 -18.02 -29.40
CA PRO A 424 -29.86 -17.55 -28.15
C PRO A 424 -29.83 -18.63 -27.07
N ILE A 425 -29.61 -18.22 -25.82
CA ILE A 425 -29.66 -19.13 -24.67
C ILE A 425 -31.09 -19.69 -24.54
N SER A 426 -31.21 -21.01 -24.48
CA SER A 426 -32.54 -21.63 -24.43
C SER A 426 -33.29 -21.28 -23.13
N PRO A 427 -34.63 -21.15 -23.18
CA PRO A 427 -35.44 -20.93 -21.97
C PRO A 427 -35.27 -22.01 -20.92
N GLU A 428 -34.92 -23.24 -21.32
CA GLU A 428 -34.68 -24.36 -20.41
C GLU A 428 -33.42 -24.13 -19.59
N ILE A 429 -32.35 -23.65 -20.21
CA ILE A 429 -31.09 -23.27 -19.53
C ILE A 429 -31.35 -22.11 -18.58
N LEU A 430 -32.03 -21.05 -19.01
CA LEU A 430 -32.36 -19.91 -18.14
C LEU A 430 -33.16 -20.35 -16.91
N LYS A 431 -34.12 -21.26 -17.10
CA LYS A 431 -34.94 -21.84 -15.99
C LYS A 431 -34.06 -22.67 -15.05
N ALA A 432 -33.19 -23.50 -15.60
CA ALA A 432 -32.26 -24.33 -14.81
C ALA A 432 -31.32 -23.50 -13.95
N VAL A 433 -30.72 -22.44 -14.54
CA VAL A 433 -29.85 -21.50 -13.80
C VAL A 433 -30.67 -20.79 -12.69
N ALA A 434 -31.87 -20.32 -12.99
CA ALA A 434 -32.74 -19.68 -12.01
C ALA A 434 -33.12 -20.63 -10.85
N SER A 435 -33.29 -21.93 -11.11
CA SER A 435 -33.60 -22.92 -10.07
C SER A 435 -32.44 -23.21 -9.10
N ARG A 436 -31.20 -22.83 -9.44
CA ARG A 436 -30.02 -22.96 -8.56
C ARG A 436 -29.91 -21.84 -7.52
N VAL A 437 -30.65 -20.76 -7.70
CA VAL A 437 -30.74 -19.67 -6.71
C VAL A 437 -31.68 -20.13 -5.56
N VAL A 438 -31.13 -20.11 -4.35
CA VAL A 438 -31.88 -20.45 -3.15
C VAL A 438 -32.49 -19.17 -2.56
N PRO A 439 -33.82 -19.05 -2.48
CA PRO A 439 -34.47 -17.88 -1.90
C PRO A 439 -34.04 -17.68 -0.43
N ASN A 440 -33.71 -16.44 -0.07
CA ASN A 440 -33.28 -16.05 1.28
C ASN A 440 -31.96 -16.66 1.79
N ASP A 441 -31.11 -17.17 0.92
CA ASP A 441 -29.75 -17.51 1.30
C ASP A 441 -28.97 -16.22 1.62
N ARG A 442 -28.50 -16.10 2.87
CA ARG A 442 -27.72 -14.93 3.33
C ARG A 442 -26.38 -14.79 2.66
N ASN A 443 -25.84 -15.88 2.12
CA ASN A 443 -24.56 -15.90 1.43
C ASN A 443 -24.70 -15.67 -0.09
N ASP A 444 -25.92 -15.68 -0.62
CA ASP A 444 -26.23 -15.46 -2.04
C ASP A 444 -26.61 -14.01 -2.29
N HIS A 445 -25.64 -13.11 -2.21
CA HIS A 445 -25.84 -11.68 -2.47
C HIS A 445 -25.51 -11.34 -3.92
N LEU A 446 -26.23 -10.35 -4.46
CA LEU A 446 -26.03 -9.88 -5.85
C LEU A 446 -24.79 -9.01 -5.96
N LEU A 447 -24.66 -7.97 -5.14
CA LEU A 447 -23.56 -7.01 -5.19
C LEU A 447 -22.56 -7.29 -4.08
N LEU A 448 -21.30 -7.06 -4.39
CA LEU A 448 -20.26 -6.99 -3.37
C LEU A 448 -20.40 -5.69 -2.57
N PRO A 449 -20.03 -5.67 -1.28
CA PRO A 449 -20.05 -4.44 -0.49
C PRO A 449 -19.23 -3.35 -1.15
N PRO A 450 -19.75 -2.12 -1.27
CA PRO A 450 -19.00 -1.01 -1.84
C PRO A 450 -17.84 -0.59 -0.91
N GLU A 451 -16.67 -0.34 -1.50
CA GLU A 451 -15.42 -0.03 -0.78
C GLU A 451 -15.00 1.45 -0.93
N VAL A 452 -15.90 2.32 -1.41
CA VAL A 452 -15.54 3.70 -1.79
C VAL A 452 -15.48 4.64 -0.59
N ASP A 453 -16.37 4.45 0.39
CA ASP A 453 -16.51 5.35 1.53
C ASP A 453 -15.62 4.96 2.72
N GLU A 454 -15.04 3.78 2.68
CA GLU A 454 -14.14 3.28 3.71
C GLU A 454 -12.69 3.21 3.21
N ALA A 455 -11.76 3.61 4.06
CA ALA A 455 -10.33 3.52 3.73
C ALA A 455 -9.80 2.07 3.73
N GLY A 456 -10.55 1.16 4.31
CA GLY A 456 -10.14 -0.22 4.58
C GLY A 456 -9.57 -0.40 5.98
N PRO A 457 -9.33 -1.63 6.41
CA PRO A 457 -8.69 -1.91 7.68
C PRO A 457 -7.25 -1.34 7.68
N TYR A 458 -6.81 -0.87 8.85
CA TYR A 458 -5.44 -0.47 9.07
C TYR A 458 -4.88 -1.21 10.27
N GLU A 459 -3.87 -2.01 10.03
CA GLU A 459 -3.12 -2.70 11.07
C GLU A 459 -1.80 -1.95 11.27
N LEU A 460 -1.62 -1.43 12.49
CA LEU A 460 -0.39 -0.75 12.88
C LEU A 460 0.80 -1.71 12.73
N PRO A 461 1.87 -1.30 12.04
CA PRO A 461 3.08 -2.09 11.96
C PRO A 461 3.80 -2.15 13.31
N ALA A 462 4.72 -3.11 13.45
CA ALA A 462 5.58 -3.16 14.62
C ALA A 462 6.47 -1.92 14.69
N PRO A 463 6.78 -1.42 15.92
CA PRO A 463 7.71 -0.30 16.08
C PRO A 463 9.06 -0.58 15.41
N ARG A 464 9.63 0.47 14.82
CA ARG A 464 10.95 0.41 14.19
C ARG A 464 12.07 0.47 15.24
N GLU A 465 13.22 -0.08 14.89
CA GLU A 465 14.46 0.28 15.59
C GLU A 465 14.80 1.72 15.20
N VAL A 466 14.68 2.63 16.15
CA VAL A 466 15.02 4.05 15.94
C VAL A 466 16.52 4.17 15.93
N THR A 467 17.10 4.20 14.72
CA THR A 467 18.55 4.41 14.52
C THR A 467 18.81 5.90 14.31
N GLY A 468 19.61 6.51 15.17
CA GLY A 468 20.13 7.87 14.95
C GLY A 468 19.76 8.93 15.99
N ILE A 469 19.15 8.55 17.13
CA ILE A 469 19.08 9.39 18.33
C ILE A 469 20.37 9.23 19.16
N GLU A 470 21.27 8.36 18.75
CA GLU A 470 22.61 8.30 19.35
C GLU A 470 23.42 9.54 18.90
N THR A 471 23.46 10.50 19.83
CA THR A 471 24.40 11.62 20.03
C THR A 471 25.20 12.13 18.84
#